data_9e2bc00e41889e8b696367dbeb9f8172
#
_entry.id   9e2bc00e41889e8b696367dbeb9f8172
#
_cell.length_a   1.000
_cell.length_b   1.000
_cell.length_c   1.000
_cell.angle_alpha   90.00
_cell.angle_beta   90.00
_cell.angle_gamma   90.00
#
_symmetry.space_group_name_H-M   'P 1'
#
loop_
_entity.id
_entity.type
_entity.pdbx_description
1 polymer ?
#
loop_
_entity_poly.entity_id
_entity_poly.type
_entity_poly.pdbx_seq_one_letter_code
_entity_poly.pdbx_strand_id
1 'polypeptide(L)'
;LYGTDSIYTTARGLDAFLFPQFAASGVSAWQSSKDYGLALPQLYVELARDNVAVKLGHFYTIIGYEVVPAIGNFFYTHAYTMQYGEPFTHTGVLGTWTPNEQMVVYGGVTNGWDNWSDPLVGPGNLSNPGYPGSNSNAAFLGGITFKNSDATQSLTFTTTSGNEIGGFNATDYAVGNRTVFSTVYSNELSEKLTYVFQNDNGWQFNGLANGTGFRTNGQTNDLAQWYGVNQYLFWNFSETLVGGLRMEWFRDNNGTRVLDPLRNACQPGNSNYTGGYQGNFWEMTWGLNYKPNKNWMVRPEVRYDWYTPDVAGSNLPYGSGIGTAFGANGGQSGQFYSGCDLIYQF
;
A
#
# COMPACT_ATOMS: atom_id res chain seq x y z
N LEU A 1 0.34 1.67 -20.98
CA LEU A 1 1.15 1.19 -19.88
C LEU A 1 0.30 0.35 -18.98
N TYR A 2 0.73 -0.85 -18.68
CA TYR A 2 0.04 -1.81 -17.85
C TYR A 2 0.87 -2.02 -16.59
N GLY A 3 0.28 -1.82 -15.41
CA GLY A 3 0.97 -2.01 -14.15
C GLY A 3 0.02 -1.92 -12.95
N THR A 4 0.50 -2.30 -11.80
CA THR A 4 -0.22 -2.17 -10.53
C THR A 4 -0.64 -0.73 -10.26
N ASP A 5 0.14 0.22 -10.72
CA ASP A 5 -0.14 1.65 -10.59
C ASP A 5 -1.42 2.08 -11.32
N SER A 6 -1.77 1.41 -12.44
CA SER A 6 -3.04 1.68 -13.13
C SER A 6 -4.26 1.27 -12.31
N ILE A 7 -4.11 0.28 -11.44
CA ILE A 7 -5.19 -0.16 -10.54
C ILE A 7 -5.38 0.85 -9.40
N TYR A 8 -4.31 1.45 -8.93
CA TYR A 8 -4.34 2.39 -7.81
C TYR A 8 -4.65 3.83 -8.24
N THR A 9 -4.23 4.23 -9.43
CA THR A 9 -4.44 5.58 -9.94
C THR A 9 -5.71 5.73 -10.77
N THR A 10 -6.27 4.68 -11.33
CA THR A 10 -7.40 4.80 -12.27
C THR A 10 -8.64 4.00 -11.93
N ALA A 11 -8.53 2.86 -11.23
CA ALA A 11 -9.68 1.99 -11.02
C ALA A 11 -10.18 1.91 -9.58
N ARG A 12 -9.35 2.22 -8.60
CA ARG A 12 -9.65 2.01 -7.18
C ARG A 12 -9.07 3.03 -6.23
N GLY A 13 -8.16 3.87 -6.71
CA GLY A 13 -7.68 5.00 -5.95
C GLY A 13 -8.74 6.08 -5.87
N LEU A 14 -8.47 7.07 -5.07
CA LEU A 14 -9.26 8.28 -5.00
C LEU A 14 -9.46 8.95 -6.36
N ASP A 15 -8.61 8.68 -7.33
CA ASP A 15 -8.73 9.21 -8.69
C ASP A 15 -9.96 8.67 -9.44
N ALA A 16 -10.32 7.40 -9.26
CA ALA A 16 -11.59 6.89 -9.79
C ALA A 16 -12.79 7.51 -9.08
N PHE A 17 -12.60 7.97 -7.86
CA PHE A 17 -13.58 8.66 -7.06
C PHE A 17 -13.61 10.17 -7.36
N LEU A 18 -12.45 10.79 -7.55
CA LEU A 18 -12.32 12.21 -7.93
C LEU A 18 -12.79 12.48 -9.37
N PHE A 19 -12.82 11.43 -10.20
CA PHE A 19 -13.30 11.50 -11.58
C PHE A 19 -14.47 10.53 -11.81
N PRO A 20 -15.61 10.71 -11.11
CA PRO A 20 -16.77 9.80 -11.20
C PRO A 20 -17.37 9.73 -12.60
N GLN A 21 -17.16 10.74 -13.46
CA GLN A 21 -17.51 10.69 -14.87
C GLN A 21 -16.78 9.56 -15.61
N PHE A 22 -15.64 9.11 -15.13
CA PHE A 22 -14.93 7.96 -15.69
C PHE A 22 -15.44 6.64 -15.12
N ALA A 23 -15.87 6.63 -13.87
CA ALA A 23 -16.47 5.47 -13.24
C ALA A 23 -17.88 5.18 -13.76
N ALA A 24 -18.68 6.22 -14.01
CA ALA A 24 -20.06 6.09 -14.48
C ALA A 24 -20.19 5.57 -15.93
N SER A 25 -19.20 5.83 -16.77
CA SER A 25 -19.15 5.33 -18.15
C SER A 25 -18.43 3.98 -18.30
N GLY A 26 -17.83 3.48 -17.22
CA GLY A 26 -17.01 2.27 -17.26
C GLY A 26 -15.70 2.44 -18.06
N VAL A 27 -15.42 3.66 -18.53
CA VAL A 27 -14.21 3.98 -19.31
C VAL A 27 -13.64 5.30 -18.79
N SER A 28 -12.45 5.25 -18.23
CA SER A 28 -11.68 6.44 -17.87
C SER A 28 -11.23 7.15 -19.16
N ALA A 29 -11.12 8.49 -19.14
CA ALA A 29 -10.55 9.24 -20.28
C ALA A 29 -9.11 8.81 -20.60
N TRP A 30 -8.43 8.16 -19.67
CA TRP A 30 -7.09 7.60 -19.78
C TRP A 30 -7.08 6.10 -20.12
N GLN A 31 -8.25 5.45 -20.17
CA GLN A 31 -8.39 4.06 -20.60
C GLN A 31 -8.86 4.00 -22.04
N SER A 32 -8.03 3.44 -22.90
CA SER A 32 -8.41 3.15 -24.28
C SER A 32 -9.28 1.90 -24.41
N SER A 33 -9.26 1.04 -23.39
CA SER A 33 -10.06 -0.19 -23.29
C SER A 33 -10.16 -0.64 -21.83
N LYS A 34 -10.98 -1.67 -21.56
CA LYS A 34 -11.03 -2.33 -20.23
C LYS A 34 -9.72 -3.01 -19.83
N ASP A 35 -8.84 -3.28 -20.79
CA ASP A 35 -7.62 -4.08 -20.59
C ASP A 35 -6.36 -3.20 -20.50
N TYR A 36 -6.43 -1.93 -20.95
CA TYR A 36 -5.28 -1.03 -20.98
C TYR A 36 -5.66 0.37 -20.51
N GLY A 37 -4.76 0.98 -19.76
CA GLY A 37 -4.88 2.34 -19.27
C GLY A 37 -3.55 3.06 -19.19
N LEU A 38 -3.57 4.38 -19.10
CA LEU A 38 -2.40 5.16 -18.79
C LEU A 38 -2.17 5.14 -17.28
N ALA A 39 -1.00 4.71 -16.85
CA ALA A 39 -0.50 4.90 -15.50
C ALA A 39 0.56 6.00 -15.49
N LEU A 40 0.48 6.90 -14.51
CA LEU A 40 1.47 7.95 -14.31
C LEU A 40 1.89 7.93 -12.84
N PRO A 41 2.66 6.91 -12.43
CA PRO A 41 2.98 6.68 -11.02
C PRO A 41 3.96 7.70 -10.44
N GLN A 42 4.71 8.40 -11.29
CA GLN A 42 5.60 9.48 -10.87
C GLN A 42 5.63 10.59 -11.90
N LEU A 43 5.51 11.83 -11.40
CA LEU A 43 5.73 13.06 -12.16
C LEU A 43 6.25 14.12 -11.20
N TYR A 44 7.55 14.29 -11.10
CA TYR A 44 8.16 15.24 -10.19
C TYR A 44 9.42 15.88 -10.77
N VAL A 45 9.81 17.01 -10.19
CA VAL A 45 11.12 17.63 -10.38
C VAL A 45 11.92 17.43 -9.10
N GLU A 46 13.18 17.05 -9.24
CA GLU A 46 14.10 16.99 -8.12
C GLU A 46 15.23 18.01 -8.30
N LEU A 47 15.41 18.85 -7.28
CA LEU A 47 16.49 19.82 -7.19
C LEU A 47 17.44 19.37 -6.10
N ALA A 48 18.70 19.12 -6.47
CA ALA A 48 19.71 18.68 -5.52
C ALA A 48 20.90 19.63 -5.51
N ARG A 49 21.39 19.93 -4.30
CA ARG A 49 22.61 20.71 -4.08
C ARG A 49 23.29 20.26 -2.80
N ASP A 50 24.58 19.95 -2.92
CA ASP A 50 25.41 19.45 -1.82
C ASP A 50 24.77 18.22 -1.15
N ASN A 51 24.38 18.34 0.10
CA ASN A 51 23.76 17.29 0.90
C ASN A 51 22.25 17.43 1.08
N VAL A 52 21.59 18.28 0.26
CA VAL A 52 20.15 18.50 0.27
C VAL A 52 19.56 18.23 -1.11
N ALA A 53 18.45 17.50 -1.13
CA ALA A 53 17.60 17.34 -2.32
C ALA A 53 16.15 17.66 -1.97
N VAL A 54 15.39 18.18 -2.94
CA VAL A 54 13.96 18.48 -2.78
C VAL A 54 13.22 17.95 -4.00
N LYS A 55 12.24 17.08 -3.76
CA LYS A 55 11.27 16.62 -4.76
C LYS A 55 10.02 17.46 -4.71
N LEU A 56 9.47 17.80 -5.88
CA LEU A 56 8.23 18.57 -6.07
C LEU A 56 7.37 17.86 -7.11
N GLY A 57 6.21 17.39 -6.74
CA GLY A 57 5.28 16.70 -7.64
C GLY A 57 4.74 15.41 -7.07
N HIS A 58 4.49 14.42 -7.93
CA HIS A 58 3.99 13.09 -7.58
C HIS A 58 5.14 12.08 -7.60
N PHE A 59 5.33 11.36 -6.50
CA PHE A 59 6.47 10.46 -6.30
C PHE A 59 6.10 9.27 -5.41
N TYR A 60 6.87 8.19 -5.53
CA TYR A 60 6.73 7.03 -4.67
C TYR A 60 7.03 7.34 -3.21
N THR A 61 6.34 6.61 -2.33
CA THR A 61 6.52 6.72 -0.88
C THR A 61 7.95 6.39 -0.43
N ILE A 62 8.30 6.86 0.77
CA ILE A 62 9.50 6.45 1.52
C ILE A 62 9.15 5.46 2.65
N ILE A 63 7.87 5.05 2.76
CA ILE A 63 7.38 4.18 3.83
C ILE A 63 7.63 2.73 3.42
N GLY A 64 8.08 1.91 4.39
CA GLY A 64 8.23 0.48 4.20
C GLY A 64 9.56 0.03 3.58
N TYR A 65 9.68 -1.27 3.39
CA TYR A 65 10.85 -1.92 2.80
C TYR A 65 10.64 -2.22 1.31
N GLU A 66 9.49 -2.78 0.96
CA GLU A 66 9.17 -3.06 -0.44
C GLU A 66 8.88 -1.75 -1.18
N VAL A 67 9.31 -1.68 -2.43
CA VAL A 67 9.06 -0.52 -3.28
C VAL A 67 7.92 -0.79 -4.25
N VAL A 68 7.24 0.28 -4.68
CA VAL A 68 6.09 0.17 -5.60
C VAL A 68 6.44 -0.53 -6.91
N PRO A 69 7.55 -0.20 -7.62
CA PRO A 69 7.91 -0.92 -8.83
C PRO A 69 8.31 -2.37 -8.54
N ALA A 70 7.58 -3.33 -9.08
CA ALA A 70 7.83 -4.75 -8.87
C ALA A 70 9.28 -5.19 -9.18
N ILE A 71 9.91 -4.58 -10.19
CA ILE A 71 11.31 -4.86 -10.55
C ILE A 71 12.32 -4.45 -9.47
N GLY A 72 11.95 -3.56 -8.54
CA GLY A 72 12.78 -3.12 -7.42
C GLY A 72 12.75 -4.07 -6.22
N ASN A 73 11.83 -5.04 -6.21
CA ASN A 73 11.66 -5.99 -5.12
C ASN A 73 12.30 -7.34 -5.44
N PHE A 74 12.62 -8.10 -4.41
CA PHE A 74 13.14 -9.46 -4.57
C PHE A 74 12.06 -10.40 -5.10
N PHE A 75 10.86 -10.35 -4.51
CA PHE A 75 9.73 -11.20 -4.85
C PHE A 75 8.87 -10.57 -5.96
N TYR A 76 8.17 -11.42 -6.71
CA TYR A 76 7.18 -11.02 -7.69
C TYR A 76 5.92 -10.47 -7.01
N THR A 77 5.48 -11.12 -5.92
CA THR A 77 4.32 -10.67 -5.14
C THR A 77 4.73 -9.74 -4.01
N HIS A 78 3.81 -8.84 -3.62
CA HIS A 78 3.99 -7.95 -2.48
C HIS A 78 3.47 -8.55 -1.17
N ALA A 79 4.05 -8.12 -0.06
CA ALA A 79 3.56 -8.36 1.28
C ALA A 79 2.19 -7.67 1.52
N TYR A 80 1.38 -8.20 2.44
CA TYR A 80 0.13 -7.53 2.88
C TYR A 80 0.40 -6.16 3.48
N THR A 81 1.48 -6.01 4.23
CA THR A 81 1.89 -4.74 4.83
C THR A 81 2.08 -3.68 3.74
N MET A 82 2.85 -3.99 2.71
CA MET A 82 3.04 -3.09 1.57
C MET A 82 1.71 -2.84 0.85
N GLN A 83 0.95 -3.89 0.54
CA GLN A 83 -0.26 -3.81 -0.28
C GLN A 83 -1.41 -3.06 0.41
N TYR A 84 -1.56 -3.19 1.72
CA TYR A 84 -2.72 -2.73 2.47
C TYR A 84 -2.39 -1.79 3.63
N GLY A 85 -1.17 -1.84 4.15
CA GLY A 85 -0.74 -1.09 5.32
C GLY A 85 -0.03 0.22 5.03
N GLU A 86 0.46 0.41 3.81
CA GLU A 86 1.30 1.54 3.39
C GLU A 86 0.69 2.33 2.23
N PRO A 87 1.02 3.63 2.09
CA PRO A 87 0.79 4.35 0.85
C PRO A 87 1.78 3.92 -0.23
N PHE A 88 1.38 4.04 -1.49
CA PHE A 88 2.27 3.82 -2.64
C PHE A 88 2.90 5.11 -3.12
N THR A 89 2.13 6.20 -3.13
CA THR A 89 2.52 7.47 -3.72
C THR A 89 2.09 8.65 -2.87
N HIS A 90 2.76 9.78 -3.11
CA HIS A 90 2.42 11.06 -2.53
C HIS A 90 2.53 12.17 -3.58
N THR A 91 1.72 13.18 -3.48
CA THR A 91 1.87 14.43 -4.24
C THR A 91 2.20 15.55 -3.27
N GLY A 92 3.29 16.28 -3.52
CA GLY A 92 3.70 17.36 -2.63
C GLY A 92 5.16 17.75 -2.75
N VAL A 93 5.74 18.10 -1.62
CA VAL A 93 7.13 18.50 -1.47
C VAL A 93 7.79 17.57 -0.45
N LEU A 94 8.93 16.98 -0.80
CA LEU A 94 9.73 16.14 0.09
C LEU A 94 11.20 16.59 0.04
N GLY A 95 11.70 17.08 1.16
CA GLY A 95 13.12 17.37 1.38
C GLY A 95 13.86 16.13 1.88
N THR A 96 15.08 15.94 1.39
CA THR A 96 16.05 14.94 1.87
C THR A 96 17.31 15.67 2.26
N TRP A 97 17.81 15.44 3.46
CA TRP A 97 19.06 15.98 3.97
C TRP A 97 19.97 14.85 4.42
N THR A 98 21.19 14.82 3.89
CA THR A 98 22.23 13.80 4.18
C THR A 98 23.42 14.47 4.85
N PRO A 99 23.36 14.76 6.17
CA PRO A 99 24.42 15.50 6.87
C PRO A 99 25.76 14.77 6.87
N ASN A 100 25.74 13.45 6.79
CA ASN A 100 26.91 12.57 6.70
C ASN A 100 26.51 11.23 6.07
N GLU A 101 27.46 10.34 5.84
CA GLU A 101 27.25 9.03 5.22
C GLU A 101 26.37 8.08 6.04
N GLN A 102 26.29 8.29 7.35
CA GLN A 102 25.56 7.45 8.28
C GLN A 102 24.12 7.91 8.54
N MET A 103 23.71 9.09 8.06
CA MET A 103 22.39 9.63 8.39
C MET A 103 21.72 10.25 7.17
N VAL A 104 20.44 9.92 6.98
CA VAL A 104 19.55 10.58 6.01
C VAL A 104 18.28 11.00 6.73
N VAL A 105 17.88 12.25 6.57
CA VAL A 105 16.65 12.83 7.15
C VAL A 105 15.69 13.21 6.05
N TYR A 106 14.42 12.86 6.21
CA TYR A 106 13.34 13.19 5.28
C TYR A 106 12.31 14.06 5.97
N GLY A 107 11.78 15.05 5.26
CA GLY A 107 10.69 15.88 5.78
C GLY A 107 9.97 16.61 4.67
N GLY A 108 8.65 16.54 4.70
CA GLY A 108 7.85 17.09 3.63
C GLY A 108 6.37 17.30 3.99
N VAL A 109 5.68 17.89 3.06
CA VAL A 109 4.23 18.15 3.10
C VAL A 109 3.62 17.61 1.82
N THR A 110 2.59 16.80 1.95
CA THR A 110 1.93 16.12 0.84
C THR A 110 0.40 16.26 0.91
N ASN A 111 -0.28 15.86 -0.14
CA ASN A 111 -1.74 15.76 -0.17
C ASN A 111 -2.29 14.50 0.53
N GLY A 112 -1.42 13.73 1.21
CA GLY A 112 -1.82 12.53 1.93
C GLY A 112 -1.50 11.22 1.21
N TRP A 113 -2.33 10.23 1.42
CA TRP A 113 -2.15 8.82 1.08
C TRP A 113 -2.70 8.50 -0.31
N ASP A 114 -1.82 8.21 -1.28
CA ASP A 114 -2.16 7.83 -2.67
C ASP A 114 -3.00 8.87 -3.44
N ASN A 115 -2.83 10.15 -3.11
CA ASN A 115 -3.63 11.22 -3.69
C ASN A 115 -2.83 12.01 -4.74
N TRP A 116 -3.36 12.12 -5.96
CA TRP A 116 -2.86 13.06 -6.96
C TRP A 116 -3.22 14.51 -6.65
N SER A 117 -4.44 14.73 -6.22
CA SER A 117 -4.95 16.02 -5.80
C SER A 117 -5.43 15.94 -4.36
N ASP A 118 -5.84 17.07 -3.80
CA ASP A 118 -6.47 17.08 -2.49
C ASP A 118 -7.74 16.20 -2.47
N PRO A 119 -7.77 15.10 -1.68
CA PRO A 119 -8.91 14.20 -1.63
C PRO A 119 -10.19 14.85 -1.16
N LEU A 120 -10.09 16.00 -0.48
CA LEU A 120 -11.24 16.73 0.04
C LEU A 120 -11.75 17.80 -0.94
N VAL A 121 -11.08 18.03 -2.08
CA VAL A 121 -11.47 18.99 -3.14
C VAL A 121 -12.03 18.28 -4.38
N GLY A 122 -12.53 17.07 -4.28
CA GLY A 122 -13.15 16.35 -5.40
C GLY A 122 -14.37 17.04 -6.00
N PRO A 123 -14.78 16.69 -7.24
CA PRO A 123 -15.93 17.31 -7.92
C PRO A 123 -17.23 17.26 -7.13
N GLY A 124 -17.38 16.34 -6.19
CA GLY A 124 -18.51 16.29 -5.25
C GLY A 124 -18.50 17.42 -4.22
N ASN A 125 -17.34 17.97 -3.89
CA ASN A 125 -17.22 19.07 -2.94
C ASN A 125 -17.59 20.44 -3.52
N LEU A 126 -17.40 20.64 -4.81
CA LEU A 126 -17.80 21.87 -5.49
C LEU A 126 -19.31 22.01 -5.61
N SER A 127 -20.05 20.92 -5.50
CA SER A 127 -21.52 20.89 -5.62
C SER A 127 -22.25 20.72 -4.27
N ASN A 128 -21.54 20.47 -3.17
CA ASN A 128 -22.15 20.34 -1.84
C ASN A 128 -21.52 21.28 -0.82
N PRO A 129 -22.07 22.50 -0.65
CA PRO A 129 -21.56 23.50 0.29
C PRO A 129 -21.69 23.12 1.78
N GLY A 130 -22.29 21.97 2.10
CA GLY A 130 -22.37 21.43 3.46
C GLY A 130 -21.17 20.55 3.87
N TYR A 131 -20.24 20.26 2.94
CA TYR A 131 -18.99 19.61 3.31
C TYR A 131 -18.17 20.55 4.19
N PRO A 132 -17.66 20.08 5.34
CA PRO A 132 -16.69 20.86 6.09
C PRO A 132 -15.52 21.08 5.14
N GLY A 133 -15.51 22.28 4.56
CA GLY A 133 -14.50 22.67 3.60
C GLY A 133 -13.14 22.40 4.21
N SER A 134 -12.39 21.68 3.49
CA SER A 134 -11.00 21.41 3.65
C SER A 134 -10.21 22.60 4.18
N ASN A 135 -10.12 22.73 5.45
CA ASN A 135 -9.07 23.56 6.02
C ASN A 135 -7.84 22.68 6.23
N SER A 136 -7.02 22.64 5.19
CA SER A 136 -5.73 21.96 5.12
C SER A 136 -5.74 20.42 5.15
N ASN A 137 -5.59 19.82 4.00
CA ASN A 137 -5.28 18.40 3.83
C ASN A 137 -3.79 18.17 3.72
N ALA A 138 -3.00 19.10 4.21
CA ALA A 138 -1.57 18.93 4.29
C ALA A 138 -1.26 17.76 5.23
N ALA A 139 -0.68 16.71 4.68
CA ALA A 139 -0.16 15.58 5.42
C ALA A 139 1.35 15.74 5.60
N PHE A 140 1.84 15.38 6.76
CA PHE A 140 3.27 15.23 7.00
C PHE A 140 3.76 13.93 6.36
N LEU A 141 4.91 13.98 5.72
CA LEU A 141 5.70 12.82 5.30
C LEU A 141 7.13 13.03 5.75
N GLY A 142 7.70 12.07 6.48
CA GLY A 142 9.07 12.24 6.94
C GLY A 142 9.66 10.98 7.56
N GLY A 143 10.93 11.08 7.93
CA GLY A 143 11.63 9.97 8.54
C GLY A 143 13.12 10.23 8.72
N ILE A 144 13.81 9.19 9.19
CA ILE A 144 15.25 9.19 9.40
C ILE A 144 15.80 7.79 9.16
N THR A 145 16.94 7.74 8.47
CA THR A 145 17.72 6.51 8.29
C THR A 145 19.06 6.68 8.97
N PHE A 146 19.43 5.70 9.76
CA PHE A 146 20.76 5.54 10.33
C PHE A 146 21.46 4.36 9.68
N LYS A 147 22.77 4.51 9.43
CA LYS A 147 23.63 3.45 8.91
C LYS A 147 24.87 3.34 9.77
N ASN A 148 25.43 2.15 9.91
CA ASN A 148 26.77 1.99 10.47
C ASN A 148 27.85 2.46 9.48
N SER A 149 29.09 2.51 9.91
CA SER A 149 30.21 3.10 9.14
C SER A 149 30.52 2.36 7.84
N ASP A 150 30.25 1.06 7.77
CA ASP A 150 30.47 0.22 6.58
C ASP A 150 29.20 -0.03 5.76
N ALA A 151 28.08 0.62 6.16
CA ALA A 151 26.78 0.52 5.54
C ALA A 151 26.18 -0.90 5.47
N THR A 152 26.71 -1.86 6.23
CA THR A 152 26.17 -3.23 6.33
C THR A 152 24.89 -3.30 7.16
N GLN A 153 24.62 -2.28 7.99
CA GLN A 153 23.41 -2.17 8.79
C GLN A 153 22.73 -0.84 8.56
N SER A 154 21.43 -0.87 8.52
CA SER A 154 20.60 0.34 8.50
C SER A 154 19.36 0.18 9.36
N LEU A 155 18.92 1.30 9.96
CA LEU A 155 17.68 1.42 10.70
C LEU A 155 16.96 2.66 10.20
N THR A 156 15.78 2.46 9.63
CA THR A 156 14.96 3.52 9.06
C THR A 156 13.65 3.62 9.83
N PHE A 157 13.28 4.84 10.21
CA PHE A 157 11.97 5.19 10.75
C PHE A 157 11.32 6.16 9.79
N THR A 158 10.10 5.84 9.35
CA THR A 158 9.33 6.71 8.47
C THR A 158 7.89 6.81 8.96
N THR A 159 7.24 7.90 8.61
CA THR A 159 5.83 8.13 8.96
C THR A 159 5.17 9.07 7.96
N THR A 160 3.88 8.86 7.76
CA THR A 160 2.98 9.86 7.19
C THR A 160 1.78 10.05 8.11
N SER A 161 1.31 11.29 8.20
CA SER A 161 0.15 11.65 9.03
C SER A 161 -0.61 12.81 8.40
N GLY A 162 -1.88 12.61 8.13
CA GLY A 162 -2.75 13.63 7.54
C GLY A 162 -4.22 13.24 7.59
N ASN A 163 -5.08 14.15 7.19
CA ASN A 163 -6.51 13.86 7.13
C ASN A 163 -6.86 13.12 5.85
N GLU A 164 -7.60 12.03 6.00
CA GLU A 164 -8.03 11.15 4.92
C GLU A 164 -9.52 10.89 5.01
N ILE A 165 -10.12 10.56 3.88
CA ILE A 165 -11.49 10.06 3.85
C ILE A 165 -11.47 8.63 4.41
N GLY A 166 -12.22 8.41 5.49
CA GLY A 166 -12.29 7.11 6.16
C GLY A 166 -13.34 6.21 5.57
N GLY A 167 -14.55 6.65 5.56
CA GLY A 167 -15.67 5.83 5.11
C GLY A 167 -16.71 6.66 4.39
N PHE A 168 -17.56 5.95 3.65
CA PHE A 168 -18.66 6.55 2.91
C PHE A 168 -19.99 6.03 3.40
N ASN A 169 -20.95 6.94 3.55
CA ASN A 169 -22.33 6.60 3.36
C ASN A 169 -22.88 7.43 2.17
N ALA A 170 -24.09 7.17 1.77
CA ALA A 170 -24.69 7.85 0.61
C ALA A 170 -24.83 9.38 0.78
N THR A 171 -24.61 9.91 1.98
CA THR A 171 -24.84 11.30 2.34
C THR A 171 -23.69 11.97 3.07
N ASP A 172 -22.76 11.18 3.69
CA ASP A 172 -21.69 11.72 4.50
C ASP A 172 -20.35 11.01 4.28
N TYR A 173 -19.29 11.79 4.25
CA TYR A 173 -17.92 11.29 4.28
C TYR A 173 -17.33 11.55 5.65
N ALA A 174 -16.79 10.53 6.27
CA ALA A 174 -16.04 10.70 7.50
C ALA A 174 -14.59 11.03 7.15
N VAL A 175 -14.14 12.18 7.63
CA VAL A 175 -12.74 12.60 7.52
C VAL A 175 -12.08 12.44 8.86
N GLY A 176 -10.90 11.82 8.88
CA GLY A 176 -10.12 11.65 10.08
C GLY A 176 -8.64 11.50 9.80
N ASN A 177 -7.82 11.79 10.81
CA ASN A 177 -6.39 11.62 10.69
C ASN A 177 -6.04 10.15 10.47
N ARG A 178 -5.31 9.88 9.38
CA ARG A 178 -4.64 8.60 9.09
C ARG A 178 -3.16 8.76 9.32
N THR A 179 -2.60 7.86 10.10
CA THR A 179 -1.17 7.84 10.41
C THR A 179 -0.65 6.42 10.27
N VAL A 180 0.55 6.28 9.72
CA VAL A 180 1.34 5.05 9.77
C VAL A 180 2.76 5.38 10.21
N PHE A 181 3.31 4.55 11.09
CA PHE A 181 4.73 4.49 11.41
C PHE A 181 5.29 3.18 10.89
N SER A 182 6.40 3.29 10.17
CA SER A 182 7.15 2.15 9.66
C SER A 182 8.57 2.17 10.22
N THR A 183 9.03 1.01 10.64
CA THR A 183 10.40 0.77 11.09
C THR A 183 10.99 -0.34 10.24
N VAL A 184 12.10 -0.06 9.55
CA VAL A 184 12.82 -1.03 8.74
C VAL A 184 14.24 -1.17 9.26
N TYR A 185 14.64 -2.38 9.63
CA TYR A 185 16.02 -2.74 9.98
C TYR A 185 16.57 -3.70 8.93
N SER A 186 17.70 -3.38 8.36
CA SER A 186 18.44 -4.24 7.43
C SER A 186 19.83 -4.52 7.96
N ASN A 187 20.28 -5.77 7.81
CA ASN A 187 21.59 -6.19 8.28
C ASN A 187 22.20 -7.27 7.37
N GLU A 188 23.36 -7.00 6.84
CA GLU A 188 24.21 -7.98 6.16
C GLU A 188 24.92 -8.83 7.23
N LEU A 189 24.28 -9.93 7.65
CA LEU A 189 24.79 -10.83 8.68
C LEU A 189 26.10 -11.50 8.27
N SER A 190 26.33 -11.64 6.98
CA SER A 190 27.58 -12.10 6.36
C SER A 190 27.59 -11.72 4.87
N GLU A 191 28.71 -11.93 4.19
CA GLU A 191 28.83 -11.76 2.72
C GLU A 191 27.74 -12.49 1.92
N LYS A 192 27.13 -13.54 2.51
CA LYS A 192 26.13 -14.36 1.85
C LYS A 192 24.71 -14.19 2.39
N LEU A 193 24.52 -13.62 3.56
CA LEU A 193 23.24 -13.59 4.23
C LEU A 193 22.86 -12.20 4.64
N THR A 194 21.71 -11.73 4.13
CA THR A 194 21.07 -10.47 4.52
C THR A 194 19.76 -10.76 5.22
N TYR A 195 19.52 -10.11 6.33
CA TYR A 195 18.27 -10.12 7.07
C TYR A 195 17.61 -8.75 7.02
N VAL A 196 16.30 -8.70 6.81
CA VAL A 196 15.51 -7.48 6.92
C VAL A 196 14.32 -7.74 7.83
N PHE A 197 14.07 -6.80 8.70
CA PHE A 197 12.89 -6.74 9.57
C PHE A 197 12.13 -5.46 9.28
N GLN A 198 10.81 -5.56 9.18
CA GLN A 198 9.93 -4.41 9.09
C GLN A 198 8.79 -4.55 10.10
N ASN A 199 8.43 -3.44 10.72
CA ASN A 199 7.23 -3.31 11.55
C ASN A 199 6.48 -2.03 11.23
N ASP A 200 5.19 -2.18 10.93
CA ASP A 200 4.28 -1.08 10.65
C ASP A 200 3.16 -1.04 11.68
N ASN A 201 2.80 0.18 12.06
CA ASN A 201 1.67 0.46 12.95
C ASN A 201 0.86 1.60 12.35
N GLY A 202 -0.37 1.32 11.98
CA GLY A 202 -1.24 2.30 11.34
C GLY A 202 -2.59 2.44 12.04
N TRP A 203 -3.14 3.65 11.96
CA TRP A 203 -4.50 3.93 12.43
C TRP A 203 -5.15 5.06 11.64
N GLN A 204 -6.47 5.08 11.69
CA GLN A 204 -7.29 6.14 11.10
C GLN A 204 -8.49 6.44 12.00
N PHE A 205 -8.59 7.70 12.43
CA PHE A 205 -9.80 8.20 13.08
C PHE A 205 -10.93 8.30 12.04
N ASN A 206 -12.16 8.05 12.49
CA ASN A 206 -13.33 7.99 11.62
C ASN A 206 -13.16 7.00 10.44
N GLY A 207 -12.27 6.01 10.56
CA GLY A 207 -12.06 4.96 9.57
C GLY A 207 -13.25 4.02 9.42
N LEU A 208 -14.17 4.01 10.40
CA LEU A 208 -15.36 3.17 10.46
C LEU A 208 -16.60 4.02 10.20
N ALA A 209 -16.94 4.28 8.95
CA ALA A 209 -18.05 5.16 8.64
C ALA A 209 -19.44 4.53 8.85
N ASN A 210 -20.39 5.38 9.22
CA ASN A 210 -21.80 5.03 9.34
C ASN A 210 -22.39 4.55 7.99
N GLY A 211 -23.21 3.52 8.04
CA GLY A 211 -24.04 3.11 6.92
C GLY A 211 -23.42 2.10 5.96
N THR A 212 -22.16 1.74 6.13
CA THR A 212 -21.47 0.76 5.29
C THR A 212 -21.30 -0.63 5.92
N GLY A 213 -21.95 -0.87 7.07
CA GLY A 213 -21.77 -2.13 7.82
C GLY A 213 -20.56 -2.15 8.75
N PHE A 214 -19.72 -1.12 8.73
CA PHE A 214 -18.56 -1.01 9.62
C PHE A 214 -18.90 -0.57 11.06
N ARG A 215 -20.10 -0.01 11.30
CA ARG A 215 -20.57 0.29 12.64
C ARG A 215 -21.56 -0.76 13.13
N THR A 216 -21.19 -1.48 14.15
CA THR A 216 -22.19 -2.08 15.02
C THR A 216 -22.82 -0.95 15.85
N ASN A 217 -24.15 -0.90 15.89
CA ASN A 217 -24.91 0.09 16.65
C ASN A 217 -24.29 0.35 18.03
N GLY A 218 -23.91 1.60 18.30
CA GLY A 218 -23.49 2.07 19.60
C GLY A 218 -21.98 2.20 19.83
N GLN A 219 -21.11 1.94 18.87
CA GLN A 219 -19.67 2.20 19.03
C GLN A 219 -19.36 3.68 18.80
N THR A 220 -18.80 4.31 19.82
CA THR A 220 -18.36 5.72 19.82
C THR A 220 -16.90 5.90 19.38
N ASN A 221 -16.13 4.81 19.23
CA ASN A 221 -14.74 4.84 18.80
C ASN A 221 -14.63 4.39 17.35
N ASP A 222 -14.44 5.34 16.48
CA ASP A 222 -14.33 5.18 15.04
C ASP A 222 -12.87 4.94 14.58
N LEU A 223 -12.05 4.37 15.45
CA LEU A 223 -10.64 4.13 15.20
C LEU A 223 -10.43 2.81 14.45
N ALA A 224 -10.03 2.90 13.19
CA ALA A 224 -9.49 1.78 12.45
C ALA A 224 -8.00 1.63 12.75
N GLN A 225 -7.53 0.38 12.92
CA GLN A 225 -6.14 0.08 13.23
C GLN A 225 -5.65 -1.12 12.43
N TRP A 226 -4.36 -1.09 12.06
CA TRP A 226 -3.68 -2.21 11.41
C TRP A 226 -2.21 -2.28 11.82
N TYR A 227 -1.65 -3.47 11.71
CA TYR A 227 -0.27 -3.76 12.09
C TYR A 227 0.36 -4.72 11.10
N GLY A 228 1.65 -4.51 10.80
CA GLY A 228 2.43 -5.37 9.94
C GLY A 228 3.76 -5.75 10.58
N VAL A 229 4.16 -7.01 10.45
CA VAL A 229 5.50 -7.49 10.80
C VAL A 229 5.99 -8.37 9.66
N ASN A 230 7.06 -7.95 9.01
CA ASN A 230 7.69 -8.66 7.92
C ASN A 230 9.13 -9.04 8.28
N GLN A 231 9.53 -10.20 7.86
CA GLN A 231 10.91 -10.68 7.98
C GLN A 231 11.36 -11.25 6.65
N TYR A 232 12.54 -10.86 6.23
CA TYR A 232 13.15 -11.31 4.98
C TYR A 232 14.52 -11.91 5.28
N LEU A 233 14.83 -13.01 4.62
CA LEU A 233 16.15 -13.61 4.57
C LEU A 233 16.56 -13.79 3.12
N PHE A 234 17.70 -13.24 2.75
CA PHE A 234 18.26 -13.37 1.41
C PHE A 234 19.60 -14.08 1.48
N TRP A 235 19.74 -15.12 0.68
CA TRP A 235 20.96 -15.93 0.66
C TRP A 235 21.61 -15.91 -0.73
N ASN A 236 22.81 -15.39 -0.81
CA ASN A 236 23.63 -15.37 -2.01
C ASN A 236 24.28 -16.74 -2.22
N PHE A 237 23.71 -17.59 -3.07
CA PHE A 237 24.28 -18.90 -3.41
C PHE A 237 25.50 -18.74 -4.34
N SER A 238 25.39 -17.79 -5.28
CA SER A 238 26.44 -17.42 -6.21
C SER A 238 26.26 -15.97 -6.68
N GLU A 239 27.15 -15.46 -7.51
CA GLU A 239 27.01 -14.14 -8.15
C GLU A 239 25.75 -14.02 -9.03
N THR A 240 25.23 -15.14 -9.51
CA THR A 240 24.07 -15.18 -10.41
C THR A 240 22.79 -15.72 -9.78
N LEU A 241 22.85 -16.26 -8.56
CA LEU A 241 21.71 -16.88 -7.92
C LEU A 241 21.56 -16.47 -6.46
N VAL A 242 20.43 -15.86 -6.14
CA VAL A 242 20.04 -15.46 -4.78
C VAL A 242 18.72 -16.14 -4.44
N GLY A 243 18.63 -16.75 -3.25
CA GLY A 243 17.39 -17.25 -2.67
C GLY A 243 16.81 -16.26 -1.67
N GLY A 244 15.50 -16.25 -1.53
CA GLY A 244 14.79 -15.40 -0.57
C GLY A 244 13.68 -16.14 0.15
N LEU A 245 13.49 -15.76 1.40
CA LEU A 245 12.34 -16.13 2.23
C LEU A 245 11.72 -14.85 2.78
N ARG A 246 10.42 -14.68 2.62
CA ARG A 246 9.62 -13.66 3.30
C ARG A 246 8.62 -14.35 4.21
N MET A 247 8.48 -13.87 5.42
CA MET A 247 7.46 -14.25 6.38
C MET A 247 6.77 -13.00 6.89
N GLU A 248 5.44 -13.01 6.88
CA GLU A 248 4.64 -11.88 7.27
C GLU A 248 3.52 -12.25 8.23
N TRP A 249 3.24 -11.34 9.15
CA TRP A 249 1.98 -11.20 9.87
C TRP A 249 1.42 -9.82 9.63
N PHE A 250 0.21 -9.75 9.10
CA PHE A 250 -0.56 -8.53 8.95
C PHE A 250 -1.88 -8.64 9.71
N ARG A 251 -2.17 -7.64 10.50
CA ARG A 251 -3.41 -7.55 11.28
C ARG A 251 -4.26 -6.41 10.78
N ASP A 252 -5.48 -6.71 10.34
CA ASP A 252 -6.54 -5.73 10.11
C ASP A 252 -7.56 -5.82 11.26
N ASN A 253 -7.45 -4.90 12.22
CA ASN A 253 -8.26 -4.93 13.43
C ASN A 253 -9.75 -4.71 13.18
N ASN A 254 -10.10 -4.11 12.08
CA ASN A 254 -11.44 -3.61 11.85
C ASN A 254 -12.00 -3.98 10.48
N GLY A 255 -11.25 -4.71 9.65
CA GLY A 255 -11.64 -5.05 8.30
C GLY A 255 -11.73 -3.83 7.38
N THR A 256 -10.84 -2.86 7.56
CA THR A 256 -10.84 -1.60 6.80
C THR A 256 -9.74 -1.52 5.77
N ARG A 257 -8.77 -2.41 5.83
CA ARG A 257 -7.59 -2.43 4.96
C ARG A 257 -7.66 -3.55 3.92
N VAL A 258 -7.86 -4.78 4.35
CA VAL A 258 -7.96 -5.92 3.44
C VAL A 258 -9.39 -6.04 2.93
N LEU A 259 -9.63 -5.42 1.78
CA LEU A 259 -10.91 -5.38 1.11
C LEU A 259 -10.87 -6.29 -0.13
N ASP A 260 -11.96 -6.98 -0.36
CA ASP A 260 -12.16 -7.70 -1.61
C ASP A 260 -12.27 -6.72 -2.79
N PRO A 261 -11.63 -6.99 -3.92
CA PRO A 261 -11.80 -6.25 -5.16
C PRO A 261 -13.24 -6.07 -5.62
N LEU A 262 -14.11 -7.02 -5.34
CA LEU A 262 -15.54 -6.97 -5.68
C LEU A 262 -16.41 -6.42 -4.53
N ARG A 263 -15.86 -6.32 -3.33
CA ARG A 263 -16.46 -5.67 -2.16
C ARG A 263 -16.07 -4.22 -2.10
N ASN A 264 -16.36 -3.52 -3.15
CA ASN A 264 -16.00 -2.14 -3.26
C ASN A 264 -16.68 -1.35 -2.13
N ALA A 265 -15.93 -0.97 -1.12
CA ALA A 265 -16.36 -0.11 -0.02
C ALA A 265 -16.96 1.20 -0.52
N CYS A 266 -16.65 1.53 -1.75
CA CYS A 266 -16.98 2.79 -2.41
C CYS A 266 -18.10 2.68 -3.43
N GLN A 267 -18.82 1.56 -3.54
CA GLN A 267 -19.97 1.48 -4.46
C GLN A 267 -21.22 2.08 -3.81
N PRO A 268 -21.65 3.27 -4.20
CA PRO A 268 -22.92 3.84 -3.74
C PRO A 268 -24.07 2.91 -4.12
N GLY A 269 -24.88 2.51 -3.13
CA GLY A 269 -26.09 1.74 -3.36
C GLY A 269 -25.97 0.23 -3.18
N ASN A 270 -24.82 -0.32 -2.81
CA ASN A 270 -24.72 -1.73 -2.44
C ASN A 270 -25.12 -1.94 -0.97
N SER A 271 -26.40 -2.28 -0.75
CA SER A 271 -26.97 -2.58 0.56
C SER A 271 -26.40 -3.86 1.21
N ASN A 272 -25.63 -4.64 0.48
CA ASN A 272 -25.07 -5.92 0.93
C ASN A 272 -23.57 -5.81 1.29
N TYR A 273 -23.05 -4.61 1.49
CA TYR A 273 -21.67 -4.42 1.88
C TYR A 273 -21.44 -4.97 3.31
N THR A 274 -20.62 -6.00 3.42
CA THR A 274 -20.35 -6.70 4.68
C THR A 274 -19.03 -6.31 5.34
N GLY A 275 -18.34 -5.26 4.87
CA GLY A 275 -17.03 -4.87 5.34
C GLY A 275 -15.88 -5.67 4.72
N GLY A 276 -14.65 -5.32 5.09
CA GLY A 276 -13.46 -6.10 4.77
C GLY A 276 -13.28 -7.30 5.70
N TYR A 277 -12.10 -7.88 5.66
CA TYR A 277 -11.75 -9.06 6.44
C TYR A 277 -11.04 -8.67 7.73
N GLN A 278 -11.76 -8.69 8.83
CA GLN A 278 -11.21 -8.42 10.17
C GLN A 278 -10.51 -9.68 10.70
N GLY A 279 -9.20 -9.58 10.96
CA GLY A 279 -8.44 -10.71 11.46
C GLY A 279 -6.95 -10.64 11.18
N ASN A 280 -6.29 -11.78 11.28
CA ASN A 280 -4.86 -11.93 11.03
C ASN A 280 -4.64 -12.58 9.68
N PHE A 281 -3.74 -11.98 8.92
CA PHE A 281 -3.23 -12.49 7.65
C PHE A 281 -1.78 -12.89 7.83
N TRP A 282 -1.44 -14.05 7.35
CA TRP A 282 -0.10 -14.60 7.40
C TRP A 282 0.32 -14.96 6.00
N GLU A 283 1.57 -14.79 5.70
CA GLU A 283 2.13 -15.28 4.45
C GLU A 283 3.54 -15.82 4.65
N MET A 284 3.89 -16.77 3.78
CA MET A 284 5.23 -17.28 3.64
C MET A 284 5.55 -17.45 2.16
N THR A 285 6.60 -16.77 1.70
CA THR A 285 7.02 -16.78 0.30
C THR A 285 8.47 -17.22 0.19
N TRP A 286 8.75 -18.17 -0.69
CA TRP A 286 10.09 -18.56 -1.11
C TRP A 286 10.28 -18.18 -2.57
N GLY A 287 11.41 -17.56 -2.88
CA GLY A 287 11.74 -17.14 -4.22
C GLY A 287 13.21 -17.33 -4.55
N LEU A 288 13.48 -17.33 -5.84
CA LEU A 288 14.82 -17.32 -6.39
C LEU A 288 14.95 -16.15 -7.37
N ASN A 289 16.09 -15.46 -7.35
CA ASN A 289 16.46 -14.50 -8.38
C ASN A 289 17.67 -15.04 -9.12
N TYR A 290 17.45 -15.48 -10.36
CA TYR A 290 18.50 -15.98 -11.24
C TYR A 290 18.83 -14.92 -12.29
N LYS A 291 20.07 -14.43 -12.27
CA LYS A 291 20.61 -13.41 -13.19
C LYS A 291 21.72 -14.04 -14.04
N PRO A 292 21.39 -14.71 -15.16
CA PRO A 292 22.40 -15.32 -16.03
C PRO A 292 23.39 -14.32 -16.62
N ASN A 293 22.97 -13.07 -16.76
CA ASN A 293 23.79 -11.93 -17.15
C ASN A 293 23.14 -10.62 -16.69
N LYS A 294 23.77 -9.47 -16.99
CA LYS A 294 23.31 -8.14 -16.54
C LYS A 294 21.94 -7.70 -17.07
N ASN A 295 21.46 -8.30 -18.15
CA ASN A 295 20.24 -7.91 -18.83
C ASN A 295 19.01 -8.74 -18.42
N TRP A 296 19.21 -9.99 -17.98
CA TRP A 296 18.14 -10.92 -17.71
C TRP A 296 18.05 -11.28 -16.24
N MET A 297 16.83 -11.32 -15.72
CA MET A 297 16.52 -11.88 -14.42
C MET A 297 15.25 -12.72 -14.50
N VAL A 298 15.29 -13.92 -13.93
CA VAL A 298 14.16 -14.84 -13.79
C VAL A 298 13.85 -14.99 -12.31
N ARG A 299 12.59 -14.78 -11.91
CA ARG A 299 12.15 -14.80 -10.51
C ARG A 299 10.99 -15.78 -10.31
N PRO A 300 11.25 -17.09 -10.17
CA PRO A 300 10.23 -18.02 -9.70
C PRO A 300 9.98 -17.83 -8.21
N GLU A 301 8.71 -17.92 -7.80
CA GLU A 301 8.33 -17.93 -6.40
C GLU A 301 7.16 -18.87 -6.12
N VAL A 302 7.09 -19.31 -4.88
CA VAL A 302 5.94 -20.02 -4.31
C VAL A 302 5.54 -19.32 -3.01
N ARG A 303 4.24 -19.15 -2.83
CA ARG A 303 3.67 -18.42 -1.70
C ARG A 303 2.49 -19.20 -1.12
N TYR A 304 2.39 -19.18 0.20
CA TYR A 304 1.23 -19.66 0.91
C TYR A 304 0.71 -18.55 1.84
N ASP A 305 -0.56 -18.21 1.66
CA ASP A 305 -1.29 -17.27 2.52
C ASP A 305 -2.29 -18.01 3.38
N TRP A 306 -2.48 -17.55 4.63
CA TRP A 306 -3.60 -18.00 5.45
C TRP A 306 -4.14 -16.89 6.32
N TYR A 307 -5.43 -16.98 6.59
CA TYR A 307 -6.21 -15.99 7.32
C TYR A 307 -6.85 -16.62 8.55
N THR A 308 -6.81 -15.90 9.66
CA THR A 308 -7.50 -16.26 10.89
C THR A 308 -8.48 -15.15 11.24
N PRO A 309 -9.79 -15.37 11.07
CA PRO A 309 -10.81 -14.39 11.42
C PRO A 309 -10.93 -14.19 12.92
N ASP A 310 -11.34 -12.99 13.35
CA ASP A 310 -11.61 -12.72 14.77
C ASP A 310 -12.90 -13.37 15.27
N VAL A 311 -13.87 -13.56 14.37
CA VAL A 311 -15.17 -14.13 14.69
C VAL A 311 -15.37 -15.40 13.88
N ALA A 312 -15.70 -16.50 14.56
CA ALA A 312 -16.01 -17.77 13.90
C ALA A 312 -17.23 -17.60 12.98
N GLY A 313 -17.14 -18.19 11.78
CA GLY A 313 -18.19 -18.08 10.77
C GLY A 313 -18.13 -16.80 9.91
N SER A 314 -17.10 -15.97 10.10
CA SER A 314 -16.84 -14.82 9.23
C SER A 314 -16.51 -15.27 7.81
N ASN A 315 -16.75 -14.39 6.85
CA ASN A 315 -16.35 -14.61 5.47
C ASN A 315 -14.85 -14.81 5.35
N LEU A 316 -14.44 -15.70 4.45
CA LEU A 316 -13.04 -16.02 4.20
C LEU A 316 -12.53 -15.34 2.92
N PRO A 317 -11.28 -14.84 2.90
CA PRO A 317 -10.79 -13.99 1.81
C PRO A 317 -10.38 -14.76 0.55
N TYR A 318 -10.05 -16.05 0.65
CA TYR A 318 -9.50 -16.81 -0.45
C TYR A 318 -10.50 -17.82 -1.01
N GLY A 319 -10.28 -18.21 -2.26
CA GLY A 319 -11.03 -19.28 -2.91
C GLY A 319 -12.26 -18.81 -3.65
N SER A 320 -12.45 -19.51 -4.65
CA SER A 320 -13.47 -19.89 -5.56
C SER A 320 -14.34 -18.89 -6.26
N GLY A 321 -14.22 -18.97 -7.51
CA GLY A 321 -15.31 -18.78 -8.47
C GLY A 321 -15.48 -17.34 -8.88
N ILE A 322 -14.86 -17.02 -9.99
CA ILE A 322 -15.30 -15.90 -10.84
C ILE A 322 -16.83 -15.96 -10.92
N GLY A 323 -17.50 -15.00 -10.30
CA GLY A 323 -18.96 -14.82 -10.40
C GLY A 323 -19.81 -15.24 -9.21
N THR A 324 -19.25 -15.79 -8.14
CA THR A 324 -19.93 -15.93 -6.87
C THR A 324 -19.58 -14.77 -5.95
N ALA A 325 -20.58 -14.18 -5.31
CA ALA A 325 -20.34 -13.16 -4.30
C ALA A 325 -19.32 -13.72 -3.28
N PHE A 326 -18.18 -13.08 -3.14
CA PHE A 326 -17.22 -13.40 -2.12
C PHE A 326 -17.95 -13.44 -0.77
N GLY A 327 -17.78 -14.51 -0.03
CA GLY A 327 -18.38 -14.66 1.29
C GLY A 327 -19.76 -15.30 1.36
N ALA A 328 -20.32 -15.75 0.29
CA ALA A 328 -21.45 -16.66 0.35
C ALA A 328 -20.91 -18.10 0.41
N ASN A 329 -20.75 -18.64 1.61
CA ASN A 329 -20.58 -20.07 1.89
C ASN A 329 -19.57 -20.82 0.99
N GLY A 330 -18.29 -20.47 1.00
CA GLY A 330 -17.32 -21.21 0.21
C GLY A 330 -15.93 -20.62 0.12
N GLY A 331 -15.63 -19.55 0.82
CA GLY A 331 -14.29 -18.99 0.92
C GLY A 331 -13.34 -19.95 1.66
N GLN A 332 -12.07 -19.88 1.35
CA GLN A 332 -11.01 -20.64 2.01
C GLN A 332 -10.21 -19.73 2.93
N SER A 333 -9.70 -20.29 4.02
CA SER A 333 -8.83 -19.58 4.96
C SER A 333 -7.37 -19.56 4.50
N GLY A 334 -7.02 -20.27 3.45
CA GLY A 334 -5.68 -20.31 2.88
C GLY A 334 -5.68 -20.43 1.38
N GLN A 335 -4.59 -19.98 0.77
CA GLN A 335 -4.33 -20.15 -0.66
C GLN A 335 -2.86 -20.45 -0.91
N PHE A 336 -2.61 -21.22 -1.94
CA PHE A 336 -1.29 -21.44 -2.50
C PHE A 336 -1.17 -20.70 -3.83
N TYR A 337 -0.06 -20.01 -4.01
CA TYR A 337 0.29 -19.33 -5.24
C TYR A 337 1.66 -19.77 -5.71
N SER A 338 1.84 -19.90 -7.01
CA SER A 338 3.15 -20.04 -7.65
C SER A 338 3.21 -19.15 -8.89
N GLY A 339 4.31 -18.47 -9.06
CA GLY A 339 4.50 -17.54 -10.17
C GLY A 339 5.96 -17.46 -10.59
N CYS A 340 6.15 -16.87 -11.74
CA CYS A 340 7.48 -16.58 -12.26
C CYS A 340 7.38 -15.38 -13.17
N ASP A 341 8.26 -14.42 -13.02
CA ASP A 341 8.43 -13.36 -14.01
C ASP A 341 9.81 -13.41 -14.66
N LEU A 342 9.87 -12.76 -15.81
CA LEU A 342 11.08 -12.61 -16.60
C LEU A 342 11.30 -11.13 -16.85
N ILE A 343 12.42 -10.61 -16.34
CA ILE A 343 12.78 -9.20 -16.48
C ILE A 343 13.93 -9.07 -17.48
N TYR A 344 13.76 -8.19 -18.46
CA TYR A 344 14.80 -7.77 -19.37
C TYR A 344 15.10 -6.29 -19.19
N GLN A 345 16.36 -5.95 -18.93
CA GLN A 345 16.87 -4.59 -18.82
C GLN A 345 17.80 -4.30 -20.00
N PHE A 346 17.54 -3.23 -20.71
CA PHE A 346 18.28 -2.78 -21.89
C PHE A 346 19.03 -1.47 -21.68
#